data_53ff3107b71b1739a31f80036d5e080c
#
_entry.id   53ff3107b71b1739a31f80036d5e080c
#
_cell.length_a   1.000
_cell.length_b   1.000
_cell.length_c   1.000
_cell.angle_alpha   90.00
_cell.angle_beta   90.00
_cell.angle_gamma   90.00
#
_symmetry.space_group_name_H-M   'P 1'
#
loop_
_entity.id
_entity.type
_entity.pdbx_description
1 polymer ?
#
loop_
_entity_poly.entity_id
_entity_poly.type
_entity_poly.pdbx_seq_one_letter_code
_entity_poly.pdbx_strand_id
1 'polypeptide(L)'
;MNDYAVIKTGGKQYLVEQGTIINIEKLIGSPGEKVKFEEVLLTSLSGKVIVGKPIVKGSNVVGEIEQQFKGPKVQGIRYKNKTRHAVRTGHRQNLTSVIIKDLGSKKTTTKKTSTAKPESKQEVKGEKDGS
;
A
#
# COMPACT_ATOMS: atom_id res chain seq x y z
N MET A 1 -0.91 -24.45 -1.86
CA MET A 1 -1.15 -23.40 -0.89
C MET A 1 -0.81 -22.06 -1.47
N ASN A 2 -1.64 -21.11 -1.24
CA ASN A 2 -1.39 -19.78 -1.76
C ASN A 2 -0.47 -18.98 -0.84
N ASP A 3 0.37 -18.18 -1.42
CA ASP A 3 1.20 -17.28 -0.64
C ASP A 3 0.34 -16.10 -0.18
N TYR A 4 0.50 -15.70 1.05
CA TYR A 4 -0.24 -14.58 1.60
C TYR A 4 0.59 -13.83 2.63
N ALA A 5 0.11 -12.65 2.97
CA ALA A 5 0.74 -11.84 4.01
C ALA A 5 -0.35 -11.10 4.78
N VAL A 6 -0.03 -10.71 6.00
CA VAL A 6 -0.90 -9.85 6.79
C VAL A 6 -0.18 -8.52 6.96
N ILE A 7 -0.83 -7.47 6.51
CA ILE A 7 -0.27 -6.12 6.64
C ILE A 7 -1.13 -5.29 7.57
N LYS A 8 -0.53 -4.27 8.15
CA LYS A 8 -1.24 -3.32 8.98
C LYS A 8 -1.13 -1.94 8.35
N THR A 9 -2.26 -1.32 8.13
CA THR A 9 -2.29 0.04 7.60
C THR A 9 -3.57 0.73 8.04
N GLY A 10 -3.50 2.02 8.33
CA GLY A 10 -4.66 2.78 8.75
C GLY A 10 -5.29 2.28 10.04
N GLY A 11 -4.51 1.63 10.92
CA GLY A 11 -5.02 1.06 12.15
C GLY A 11 -5.75 -0.26 12.00
N LYS A 12 -5.73 -0.85 10.81
CA LYS A 12 -6.41 -2.11 10.52
C LYS A 12 -5.45 -3.11 9.92
N GLN A 13 -5.79 -4.38 10.06
CA GLN A 13 -4.99 -5.47 9.51
C GLN A 13 -5.73 -6.10 8.33
N TYR A 14 -4.99 -6.43 7.30
CA TYR A 14 -5.56 -7.02 6.09
C TYR A 14 -4.78 -8.27 5.69
N LEU A 15 -5.52 -9.32 5.37
CA LEU A 15 -4.94 -10.52 4.80
C LEU A 15 -4.90 -10.32 3.28
N VAL A 16 -3.73 -10.38 2.69
CA VAL A 16 -3.57 -10.10 1.28
C VAL A 16 -2.83 -11.22 0.56
N GLU A 17 -3.22 -11.44 -0.68
CA GLU A 17 -2.54 -12.36 -1.58
C GLU A 17 -2.15 -11.57 -2.81
N GLN A 18 -1.29 -12.10 -3.63
CA GLN A 18 -0.92 -11.43 -4.86
C GLN A 18 -2.14 -11.31 -5.78
N GLY A 19 -2.38 -10.12 -6.27
CA GLY A 19 -3.53 -9.85 -7.11
C GLY A 19 -4.80 -9.45 -6.34
N THR A 20 -4.77 -9.47 -5.01
CA THR A 20 -5.92 -9.08 -4.21
C THR A 20 -6.12 -7.56 -4.24
N ILE A 21 -7.36 -7.14 -4.34
CA ILE A 21 -7.70 -5.72 -4.26
C ILE A 21 -8.26 -5.46 -2.87
N ILE A 22 -7.69 -4.50 -2.17
CA ILE A 22 -8.16 -4.12 -0.84
C ILE A 22 -8.51 -2.64 -0.81
N ASN A 23 -9.48 -2.32 0.02
CA ASN A 23 -9.87 -0.92 0.26
C ASN A 23 -9.33 -0.53 1.62
N ILE A 24 -8.42 0.41 1.63
CA ILE A 24 -7.77 0.86 2.85
C ILE A 24 -8.07 2.33 3.09
N GLU A 25 -7.70 2.81 4.26
CA GLU A 25 -7.85 4.22 4.56
C GLU A 25 -7.01 5.03 3.58
N LYS A 26 -7.44 6.24 3.30
CA LYS A 26 -6.83 7.08 2.27
C LYS A 26 -5.32 7.21 2.41
N LEU A 27 -4.63 6.95 1.32
CA LEU A 27 -3.21 7.21 1.20
C LEU A 27 -2.99 8.33 0.20
N ILE A 28 -1.92 9.06 0.40
CA ILE A 28 -1.54 10.12 -0.54
C ILE A 28 -0.93 9.46 -1.77
N GLY A 29 -1.45 9.76 -2.93
CA GLY A 29 -0.94 9.23 -4.18
C GLY A 29 -1.99 9.26 -5.27
N SER A 30 -1.55 9.12 -6.48
CA SER A 30 -2.42 9.10 -7.66
C SER A 30 -2.66 7.67 -8.12
N PRO A 31 -3.76 7.41 -8.84
CA PRO A 31 -3.95 6.09 -9.43
C PRO A 31 -2.76 5.70 -10.30
N GLY A 32 -2.31 4.47 -10.16
CA GLY A 32 -1.14 3.96 -10.87
C GLY A 32 0.15 4.04 -10.08
N GLU A 33 0.17 4.76 -8.96
CA GLU A 33 1.38 4.84 -8.14
C GLU A 33 1.57 3.59 -7.31
N LYS A 34 2.80 3.23 -7.09
CA LYS A 34 3.13 2.08 -6.26
C LYS A 34 3.23 2.51 -4.80
N VAL A 35 2.69 1.68 -3.93
CA VAL A 35 2.72 1.91 -2.50
C VAL A 35 3.41 0.73 -1.83
N LYS A 36 4.26 1.02 -0.89
CA LYS A 36 4.98 -0.01 -0.15
C LYS A 36 4.44 -0.06 1.28
N PHE A 37 4.03 -1.22 1.71
CA PHE A 37 3.57 -1.43 3.07
C PHE A 37 4.69 -2.09 3.85
N GLU A 38 5.22 -1.37 4.81
CA GLU A 38 6.36 -1.86 5.61
C GLU A 38 5.94 -2.57 6.88
N GLU A 39 4.74 -2.31 7.36
CA GLU A 39 4.25 -2.98 8.56
C GLU A 39 3.61 -4.31 8.20
N VAL A 40 4.45 -5.28 7.90
CA VAL A 40 4.02 -6.63 7.59
C VAL A 40 4.12 -7.46 8.85
N LEU A 41 2.99 -7.99 9.30
CA LEU A 41 2.92 -8.71 10.57
C LEU A 41 3.21 -10.18 10.42
N LEU A 42 2.89 -10.75 9.28
CA LEU A 42 3.07 -12.16 9.01
C LEU A 42 3.21 -12.40 7.52
N THR A 43 4.05 -13.33 7.14
CA THR A 43 4.14 -13.75 5.74
C THR A 43 4.12 -15.27 5.67
N SER A 44 3.44 -15.78 4.67
CA SER A 44 3.46 -17.20 4.35
C SER A 44 3.83 -17.29 2.88
N LEU A 45 5.07 -17.64 2.61
CA LEU A 45 5.59 -17.74 1.25
C LEU A 45 6.20 -19.12 1.05
N SER A 46 5.77 -19.77 -0.01
CA SER A 46 6.28 -21.10 -0.39
C SER A 46 6.21 -22.13 0.77
N GLY A 47 5.13 -22.07 1.52
CA GLY A 47 4.93 -22.96 2.66
C GLY A 47 5.66 -22.58 3.93
N LYS A 48 6.45 -21.48 3.90
CA LYS A 48 7.14 -21.02 5.08
C LYS A 48 6.38 -19.87 5.70
N VAL A 49 6.06 -20.00 6.96
CA VAL A 49 5.34 -18.96 7.71
C VAL A 49 6.32 -18.23 8.62
N ILE A 50 6.38 -16.91 8.49
CA ILE A 50 7.20 -16.08 9.34
C ILE A 50 6.29 -15.12 10.09
N VAL A 51 6.33 -15.17 11.42
CA VAL A 51 5.52 -14.29 12.25
C VAL A 51 6.40 -13.17 12.79
N GLY A 52 5.93 -11.94 12.63
CA GLY A 52 6.67 -10.78 13.09
C GLY A 52 6.56 -10.56 14.59
N LYS A 53 7.55 -9.88 15.15
CA LYS A 53 7.58 -9.51 16.56
C LYS A 53 7.91 -8.02 16.70
N PRO A 54 6.98 -7.16 16.52
CA PRO A 54 5.63 -7.29 15.92
C PRO A 54 5.65 -7.30 14.39
N ILE A 55 6.75 -6.92 13.76
CA ILE A 55 6.85 -6.76 12.31
C ILE A 55 7.89 -7.73 11.75
N VAL A 56 7.61 -8.28 10.59
CA VAL A 56 8.58 -9.12 9.87
C VAL A 56 9.62 -8.19 9.25
N LYS A 57 10.82 -8.22 9.73
CA LYS A 57 11.89 -7.35 9.24
C LYS A 57 12.31 -7.76 7.83
N GLY A 58 12.52 -6.78 6.99
CA GLY A 58 12.98 -7.01 5.63
C GLY A 58 11.90 -7.42 4.65
N SER A 59 10.65 -7.56 5.10
CA SER A 59 9.55 -7.90 4.21
C SER A 59 8.69 -6.67 3.97
N ASN A 60 8.37 -6.43 2.73
CA ASN A 60 7.50 -5.33 2.34
C ASN A 60 6.48 -5.83 1.33
N VAL A 61 5.24 -5.42 1.47
CA VAL A 61 4.22 -5.73 0.49
C VAL A 61 4.08 -4.52 -0.42
N VAL A 62 4.10 -4.76 -1.72
CA VAL A 62 4.00 -3.68 -2.71
C VAL A 62 2.64 -3.78 -3.38
N GLY A 63 1.93 -2.67 -3.38
CA GLY A 63 0.67 -2.56 -4.08
C GLY A 63 0.71 -1.39 -5.04
N GLU A 64 -0.31 -1.30 -5.84
CA GLU A 64 -0.48 -0.20 -6.78
C GLU A 64 -1.85 0.42 -6.53
N ILE A 65 -1.90 1.72 -6.42
CA ILE A 65 -3.17 2.40 -6.20
C ILE A 65 -4.01 2.29 -7.46
N GLU A 66 -5.20 1.72 -7.31
CA GLU A 66 -6.12 1.59 -8.42
C GLU A 66 -7.00 2.84 -8.52
N GLN A 67 -7.55 3.27 -7.41
CA GLN A 67 -8.37 4.48 -7.40
C GLN A 67 -8.52 5.04 -6.00
N GLN A 68 -8.82 6.31 -5.93
CA GLN A 68 -9.21 6.98 -4.70
C GLN A 68 -10.71 7.20 -4.78
N PHE A 69 -11.42 6.84 -3.74
CA PHE A 69 -12.88 6.98 -3.76
C PHE A 69 -13.44 7.24 -2.37
N LYS A 70 -14.70 7.57 -2.32
CA LYS A 70 -15.40 7.75 -1.04
C LYS A 70 -16.28 6.55 -0.82
N GLY A 71 -16.24 6.01 0.37
CA GLY A 71 -17.07 4.87 0.75
C GLY A 71 -18.54 5.21 0.83
N PRO A 72 -19.36 4.24 1.20
CA PRO A 72 -20.80 4.48 1.33
C PRO A 72 -21.07 5.50 2.43
N LYS A 73 -22.12 6.27 2.23
CA LYS A 73 -22.49 7.31 3.18
C LYS A 73 -23.06 6.69 4.45
N VAL A 74 -22.48 7.05 5.56
CA VAL A 74 -23.00 6.67 6.87
C VAL A 74 -23.81 7.84 7.38
N GLN A 75 -25.12 7.63 7.51
CA GLN A 75 -26.02 8.68 7.99
C GLN A 75 -26.20 8.54 9.48
N GLY A 76 -26.18 9.66 10.16
CA GLY A 76 -26.43 9.72 11.58
C GLY A 76 -27.46 10.78 11.92
N ILE A 77 -28.13 10.59 13.00
CA ILE A 77 -29.07 11.58 13.49
C ILE A 77 -28.74 11.90 14.93
N ARG A 78 -28.70 13.19 15.25
CA ARG A 78 -28.57 13.63 16.62
C ARG A 78 -29.92 14.10 17.08
N TYR A 79 -30.37 13.51 18.14
CA TYR A 79 -31.69 13.78 18.66
C TYR A 79 -31.59 14.08 20.14
N LYS A 80 -32.25 15.17 20.57
CA LYS A 80 -32.36 15.50 21.98
C LYS A 80 -33.82 15.47 22.36
N ASN A 81 -34.10 14.74 23.41
CA ASN A 81 -35.46 14.58 23.90
C ASN A 81 -36.00 15.92 24.44
N LYS A 82 -37.27 16.20 24.17
CA LYS A 82 -37.98 17.38 24.64
C LYS A 82 -37.49 18.73 24.16
N THR A 83 -36.60 18.77 23.18
CA THR A 83 -36.06 20.04 22.69
C THR A 83 -36.31 20.26 21.22
N ARG A 84 -36.98 19.35 20.55
CA ARG A 84 -37.19 19.40 19.10
C ARG A 84 -35.84 19.51 18.32
N HIS A 85 -34.79 19.08 18.96
CA HIS A 85 -33.50 19.13 18.33
C HIS A 85 -33.26 17.82 17.57
N ALA A 86 -33.11 17.91 16.27
CA ALA A 86 -32.77 16.77 15.43
C ALA A 86 -31.84 17.26 14.34
N VAL A 87 -30.63 16.74 14.31
CA VAL A 87 -29.63 17.08 13.31
C VAL A 87 -29.26 15.83 12.55
N ARG A 88 -29.40 15.88 11.24
CA ARG A 88 -29.01 14.76 10.40
C ARG A 88 -27.60 15.02 9.90
N THR A 89 -26.74 14.05 10.07
CA THR A 89 -25.38 14.15 9.60
C THR A 89 -25.07 12.99 8.68
N GLY A 90 -24.15 13.18 7.79
CA GLY A 90 -23.71 12.13 6.90
C GLY A 90 -22.20 12.20 6.75
N HIS A 91 -21.58 11.04 6.66
CA HIS A 91 -20.13 10.95 6.49
C HIS A 91 -19.79 9.92 5.42
N ARG A 92 -18.84 10.25 4.58
CA ARG A 92 -18.26 9.32 3.63
C ARG A 92 -16.78 9.25 3.90
N GLN A 93 -16.31 8.06 4.24
CA GLN A 93 -14.89 7.88 4.49
C GLN A 93 -14.12 7.83 3.19
N ASN A 94 -13.03 8.57 3.12
CA ASN A 94 -12.14 8.52 1.97
C ASN A 94 -11.35 7.22 2.02
N LEU A 95 -11.36 6.49 0.95
CA LEU A 95 -10.69 5.20 0.86
C LEU A 95 -9.81 5.14 -0.39
N THR A 96 -8.81 4.29 -0.32
CA THR A 96 -7.93 4.01 -1.45
C THR A 96 -8.05 2.54 -1.80
N SER A 97 -8.32 2.24 -3.06
CA SER A 97 -8.33 0.87 -3.55
C SER A 97 -6.93 0.55 -4.05
N VAL A 98 -6.36 -0.50 -3.52
CA VAL A 98 -5.00 -0.91 -3.86
C VAL A 98 -5.00 -2.37 -4.31
N ILE A 99 -4.35 -2.63 -5.43
CA ILE A 99 -4.16 -4.00 -5.89
C ILE A 99 -2.76 -4.44 -5.46
N ILE A 100 -2.67 -5.60 -4.84
CA ILE A 100 -1.40 -6.11 -4.34
C ILE A 100 -0.62 -6.76 -5.48
N LYS A 101 0.59 -6.28 -5.68
CA LYS A 101 1.44 -6.79 -6.76
C LYS A 101 2.49 -7.76 -6.26
N ASP A 102 3.06 -7.52 -5.09
CA ASP A 102 4.13 -8.36 -4.56
C ASP A 102 3.97 -8.52 -3.05
N LEU A 103 4.21 -9.72 -2.56
CA LEU A 103 4.03 -10.04 -1.14
C LEU A 103 5.34 -9.99 -0.34
N GLY A 104 6.34 -9.29 -0.85
CA GLY A 104 7.54 -9.12 -0.04
C GLY A 104 8.57 -10.20 -0.17
N SER A 105 8.64 -10.83 -1.31
CA SER A 105 9.78 -11.69 -1.57
C SER A 105 11.00 -10.79 -1.56
N LYS A 106 12.03 -11.20 -0.93
CA LYS A 106 13.16 -10.40 -0.75
C LYS A 106 13.87 -10.00 -1.96
N LYS A 107 13.52 -10.25 -2.97
CA LYS A 107 14.17 -9.96 -4.05
C LYS A 107 14.41 -8.68 -4.34
N THR A 108 14.57 -8.17 -4.00
CA THR A 108 14.66 -7.05 -4.28
C THR A 108 15.56 -6.50 -5.10
N THR A 109 15.82 -6.59 -5.26
CA THR A 109 16.49 -6.36 -5.75
C THR A 109 16.84 -5.63 -6.50
N THR A 110 16.96 -5.47 -6.43
CA THR A 110 17.31 -5.08 -6.98
C THR A 110 17.61 -4.40 -7.81
N LYS A 111 17.72 -4.22 -7.85
CA LYS A 111 18.05 -3.77 -8.50
C LYS A 111 18.09 -2.93 -9.21
N LYS A 112 18.09 -2.65 -9.19
CA LYS A 112 18.26 -2.04 -9.80
C LYS A 112 18.56 -1.26 -10.31
N THR A 113 18.67 -1.10 -10.14
CA THR A 113 19.03 -0.49 -10.68
C THR A 113 19.47 0.07 -11.31
N SER A 114 19.62 0.02 -11.24
CA SER A 114 20.16 0.46 -11.83
C SER A 114 20.44 1.12 -12.57
N THR A 115 20.39 1.29 -12.67
CA THR A 115 20.80 1.82 -13.35
C THR A 115 21.19 2.52 -13.77
N ALA A 116 21.26 2.48 -13.58
CA ALA A 116 21.83 2.99 -13.97
C ALA A 116 22.12 3.70 -14.65
N LYS A 117 22.15 3.88 -14.69
CA LYS A 117 22.53 4.46 -15.30
C LYS A 117 22.92 5.20 -15.77
N PRO A 118 22.90 5.29 -15.60
CA PRO A 118 23.30 6.04 -16.05
C PRO A 118 24.15 6.46 -16.49
N GLU A 119 24.28 6.17 -16.32
CA GLU A 119 25.18 6.42 -16.69
C GLU A 119 25.69 6.88 -17.34
N SER A 120 25.60 6.78 -17.32
CA SER A 120 26.25 7.06 -17.90
C SER A 120 26.59 7.74 -18.62
N LYS A 121 26.34 7.89 -18.64
CA LYS A 121 26.72 8.49 -19.36
C LYS A 121 27.35 9.13 -19.55
N GLN A 122 27.49 9.17 -19.05
CA GLN A 122 28.13 9.79 -19.24
C GLN A 122 28.95 9.93 -19.75
N GLU A 123 28.93 9.60 -19.67
CA GLU A 123 29.80 9.67 -20.15
C GLU A 123 30.14 10.12 -20.95
N VAL A 124 29.92 10.28 -21.03
CA VAL A 124 30.33 10.63 -21.83
C VAL A 124 30.84 11.35 -22.31
N LYS A 125 30.85 11.60 -22.09
CA LYS A 125 31.36 12.31 -22.54
C LYS A 125 32.14 12.61 -22.82
N GLY A 126 32.09 12.49 -22.48
CA GLY A 126 32.87 12.76 -22.60
C GLY A 126 33.61 12.94 -23.21
N GLU A 127 33.65 12.81 -23.40
CA GLU A 127 34.37 12.90 -23.93
C GLU A 127 34.78 13.43 -24.75
N LYS A 128 34.59 13.75 -24.83
CA LYS A 128 34.98 14.24 -25.55
C LYS A 128 35.64 14.79 -25.94
N ASP A 129 35.71 15.00 -25.59
CA ASP A 129 36.31 15.50 -25.92
C ASP A 129 37.07 15.78 -26.45
N GLY A 130 37.01 15.62 -26.32
CA GLY A 130 37.78 15.82 -26.81
C GLY A 130 38.36 16.22 -27.47
N SER A 131 38.48 16.34 -27.49
CA SER A 131 38.87 16.59 -28.15
C SER A 131 39.35 16.92 -28.55
#